data_8d8cf7fab1e63f09d9263d6966feb1a9
#
_entry.id   8d8cf7fab1e63f09d9263d6966feb1a9
#
_cell.length_a   1.000
_cell.length_b   1.000
_cell.length_c   1.000
_cell.angle_alpha   90.00
_cell.angle_beta   90.00
_cell.angle_gamma   90.00
#
_symmetry.space_group_name_H-M   'P 1'
#
loop_
_entity.id
_entity.type
_entity.pdbx_description
1 polymer ?
#
loop_
_entity_poly.entity_id
_entity_poly.type
_entity_poly.pdbx_seq_one_letter_code
_entity_poly.pdbx_strand_id
1 'polypeptide(L)'
;MASASLLKSSPVLDKSEFVKGQPLLRQPAVAAVPSALSPPLASLSVPPPMPMNLSRLRKQLHLLAVESWPWMNRNATCGKRLASIGLENTEANRQAYRTLLVSAPGLGQYISGAILFEETLYQVLFPWPAPTMSPGARLDGLDSRSAAYYQQGARFAKWRTVVSIPNGPSALAVKEAAWGLARYAAISQDNGLVPIVEPEILLDGEHGIERTFEVAQKVWAEVFFYLAENNVTFEGILLKPSMVTPGAESKDKATPEEVADYTLKLLKRRIPPAVPGIMFLSGGQSEVEATLNLNAMNQAPNPWHVSFSYARALQNTCLKTWGGRPENVKAAQEVLLIRAKG
;
A
#
# COMPACT_ATOMS: atom_id res chain seq x y z
N MET A 1 -40.62 45.24 18.66
CA MET A 1 -39.81 45.70 19.80
C MET A 1 -38.43 45.06 19.64
N ALA A 2 -37.46 45.92 19.49
CA ALA A 2 -36.07 45.63 19.18
C ALA A 2 -35.31 45.13 20.39
N SER A 3 -34.30 44.30 20.16
CA SER A 3 -33.07 44.32 20.96
C SER A 3 -31.92 43.80 20.15
N ALA A 4 -31.08 44.73 19.72
CA ALA A 4 -29.74 44.51 19.24
C ALA A 4 -28.80 44.33 20.43
N SER A 5 -27.92 43.33 20.43
CA SER A 5 -26.79 43.25 21.35
C SER A 5 -25.47 43.19 20.60
N LEU A 6 -24.62 44.13 20.96
CA LEU A 6 -23.32 44.48 20.42
C LEU A 6 -22.32 43.31 20.36
N LEU A 7 -21.69 43.16 19.23
CA LEU A 7 -20.39 42.51 19.07
C LEU A 7 -19.28 43.47 19.53
N LYS A 8 -18.53 43.09 20.57
CA LYS A 8 -17.31 43.75 20.99
C LYS A 8 -16.17 43.34 20.06
N SER A 9 -15.56 44.32 19.42
CA SER A 9 -14.34 44.23 18.62
C SER A 9 -13.13 43.92 19.51
N SER A 10 -12.35 42.89 19.15
CA SER A 10 -11.03 42.63 19.74
C SER A 10 -10.00 43.63 19.20
N PRO A 11 -9.01 44.05 19.98
CA PRO A 11 -8.03 45.04 19.55
C PRO A 11 -7.02 44.41 18.57
N VAL A 12 -6.70 45.14 17.54
CA VAL A 12 -5.64 44.88 16.57
C VAL A 12 -4.30 45.03 17.28
N LEU A 13 -3.48 43.98 17.30
CA LEU A 13 -2.09 44.03 17.77
C LEU A 13 -1.23 44.78 16.73
N ASP A 14 -0.64 45.89 17.16
CA ASP A 14 0.31 46.67 16.40
C ASP A 14 1.65 45.97 16.24
N LYS A 15 2.15 45.87 15.01
CA LYS A 15 3.37 45.16 14.63
C LYS A 15 4.67 45.92 14.88
N SER A 16 4.65 47.00 15.64
CA SER A 16 5.82 47.90 15.75
C SER A 16 6.75 47.67 16.96
N GLU A 17 6.51 46.67 17.82
CA GLU A 17 7.30 46.47 19.04
C GLU A 17 8.33 45.31 19.02
N PHE A 18 8.65 44.74 17.87
CA PHE A 18 9.58 43.60 17.82
C PHE A 18 11.06 43.96 17.51
N VAL A 19 11.45 45.22 17.65
CA VAL A 19 12.84 45.65 17.46
C VAL A 19 13.31 46.55 18.58
N LYS A 20 13.56 46.01 19.75
CA LYS A 20 14.52 46.61 20.71
C LYS A 20 15.20 45.49 21.50
N GLY A 21 16.48 45.27 21.18
CA GLY A 21 17.34 44.33 21.87
C GLY A 21 17.55 44.65 23.32
N GLN A 22 17.43 43.66 24.18
CA GLN A 22 17.94 43.70 25.54
C GLN A 22 19.33 43.03 25.63
N PRO A 23 20.24 43.55 26.44
CA PRO A 23 21.60 43.00 26.53
C PRO A 23 21.62 41.68 27.32
N LEU A 24 22.36 40.72 26.80
CA LEU A 24 22.65 39.45 27.43
C LEU A 24 23.44 39.65 28.75
N LEU A 25 22.83 39.30 29.87
CA LEU A 25 23.47 39.12 31.14
C LEU A 25 24.40 37.91 31.09
N ARG A 26 25.69 38.13 31.27
CA ARG A 26 26.70 37.04 31.44
C ARG A 26 26.40 36.23 32.70
N GLN A 27 26.20 34.92 32.50
CA GLN A 27 26.23 33.96 33.60
C GLN A 27 27.71 33.63 33.97
N PRO A 28 28.02 33.38 35.25
CA PRO A 28 29.39 33.05 35.67
C PRO A 28 29.77 31.63 35.22
N ALA A 29 31.04 31.50 34.86
CA ALA A 29 31.65 30.25 34.43
C ALA A 29 31.57 29.19 35.53
N VAL A 30 30.94 28.06 35.25
CA VAL A 30 31.00 26.85 36.07
C VAL A 30 32.28 26.09 35.66
N ALA A 31 33.12 25.77 36.65
CA ALA A 31 34.35 25.06 36.47
C ALA A 31 34.15 23.69 35.82
N ALA A 32 34.94 23.39 34.80
CA ALA A 32 34.95 22.11 34.09
C ALA A 32 35.43 20.98 35.01
N VAL A 33 34.61 19.97 35.19
CA VAL A 33 34.99 18.67 35.73
C VAL A 33 35.62 17.86 34.59
N PRO A 34 36.78 17.23 34.73
CA PRO A 34 37.36 16.43 33.63
C PRO A 34 36.53 15.19 33.41
N SER A 35 35.92 15.11 32.24
CA SER A 35 35.17 13.95 31.76
C SER A 35 36.17 12.87 31.33
N ALA A 36 36.11 11.72 31.99
CA ALA A 36 36.83 10.54 31.56
C ALA A 36 36.44 10.17 30.12
N LEU A 37 37.43 10.01 29.27
CA LEU A 37 37.30 9.61 27.87
C LEU A 37 36.55 8.28 27.76
N SER A 38 35.30 8.31 27.34
CA SER A 38 34.62 7.15 26.75
C SER A 38 35.25 6.85 25.39
N PRO A 39 35.54 5.58 25.07
CA PRO A 39 36.07 5.25 23.74
C PRO A 39 35.07 5.68 22.66
N PRO A 40 35.55 6.12 21.47
CA PRO A 40 34.69 6.51 20.39
C PRO A 40 33.83 5.30 19.99
N LEU A 41 32.51 5.50 19.98
CA LEU A 41 31.57 4.59 19.33
C LEU A 41 32.07 4.41 17.90
N ALA A 42 32.59 3.21 17.61
CA ALA A 42 32.88 2.81 16.24
C ALA A 42 31.64 3.08 15.41
N SER A 43 31.79 3.95 14.42
CA SER A 43 30.77 4.20 13.43
C SER A 43 30.44 2.85 12.76
N LEU A 44 29.37 2.21 13.14
CA LEU A 44 28.78 1.15 12.34
C LEU A 44 28.39 1.81 11.02
N SER A 45 29.28 1.75 10.04
CA SER A 45 28.99 2.09 8.66
C SER A 45 27.89 1.13 8.22
N VAL A 46 26.66 1.62 8.17
CA VAL A 46 25.58 0.92 7.47
C VAL A 46 26.09 0.75 6.05
N PRO A 47 26.24 -0.48 5.55
CA PRO A 47 26.66 -0.65 4.17
C PRO A 47 25.68 0.08 3.28
N PRO A 48 26.13 0.79 2.23
CA PRO A 48 25.22 1.47 1.30
C PRO A 48 24.20 0.43 0.79
N PRO A 49 22.92 0.81 0.63
CA PRO A 49 21.92 -0.10 0.10
C PRO A 49 22.46 -0.66 -1.22
N MET A 50 22.55 -1.98 -1.31
CA MET A 50 22.98 -2.63 -2.55
C MET A 50 22.07 -2.15 -3.67
N PRO A 51 22.59 -1.70 -4.81
CA PRO A 51 21.78 -1.24 -5.91
C PRO A 51 20.85 -2.38 -6.33
N MET A 52 19.58 -2.23 -5.99
CA MET A 52 18.55 -3.19 -6.41
C MET A 52 18.50 -3.16 -7.92
N ASN A 53 18.71 -4.30 -8.56
CA ASN A 53 18.67 -4.39 -10.02
C ASN A 53 17.22 -4.23 -10.49
N LEU A 54 16.79 -2.96 -10.62
CA LEU A 54 15.47 -2.55 -11.07
C LEU A 54 15.10 -3.12 -12.45
N SER A 55 16.10 -3.47 -13.27
CA SER A 55 15.87 -4.08 -14.56
C SER A 55 15.32 -5.52 -14.47
N ARG A 56 15.61 -6.22 -13.37
CA ARG A 56 15.06 -7.55 -13.10
C ARG A 56 13.63 -7.48 -12.55
N LEU A 57 13.31 -6.39 -11.82
CA LEU A 57 11.94 -6.08 -11.34
C LEU A 57 10.99 -5.72 -12.49
N ARG A 58 11.49 -5.14 -13.58
CA ARG A 58 10.66 -4.72 -14.72
C ARG A 58 10.01 -5.87 -15.50
N LYS A 59 10.53 -7.09 -15.41
CA LYS A 59 10.13 -8.14 -16.36
C LYS A 59 8.98 -9.05 -15.92
N GLN A 60 8.66 -9.17 -14.64
CA GLN A 60 7.57 -10.05 -14.16
C GLN A 60 7.20 -9.75 -12.71
N LEU A 61 6.42 -8.70 -12.46
CA LEU A 61 5.92 -8.43 -11.11
C LEU A 61 4.44 -8.80 -11.00
N HIS A 62 4.19 -10.04 -10.64
CA HIS A 62 2.87 -10.49 -10.21
C HIS A 62 2.93 -10.74 -8.72
N LEU A 63 2.12 -10.07 -7.93
CA LEU A 63 2.13 -10.20 -6.48
C LEU A 63 0.87 -10.89 -5.96
N LEU A 64 1.10 -11.93 -5.19
CA LEU A 64 0.07 -12.57 -4.38
C LEU A 64 -0.18 -11.74 -3.12
N ALA A 65 -1.34 -11.10 -3.00
CA ALA A 65 -1.73 -10.43 -1.78
C ALA A 65 -2.39 -11.43 -0.83
N VAL A 66 -1.62 -11.97 0.10
CA VAL A 66 -2.11 -12.96 1.08
C VAL A 66 -3.01 -12.33 2.13
N GLU A 67 -2.84 -11.04 2.43
CA GLU A 67 -3.75 -10.27 3.31
C GLU A 67 -3.64 -8.77 3.01
N SER A 68 -4.79 -8.06 2.88
CA SER A 68 -4.78 -6.64 2.51
C SER A 68 -5.87 -5.80 3.16
N TRP A 69 -5.80 -5.52 4.47
CA TRP A 69 -6.61 -4.45 5.10
C TRP A 69 -5.89 -3.82 6.29
N PRO A 70 -5.62 -2.49 6.31
CA PRO A 70 -4.87 -1.85 7.40
C PRO A 70 -5.68 -1.52 8.66
N TRP A 71 -7.00 -1.40 8.59
CA TRP A 71 -7.83 -0.86 9.66
C TRP A 71 -8.51 -1.89 10.55
N MET A 72 -8.60 -3.13 10.14
CA MET A 72 -9.15 -4.20 10.95
C MET A 72 -8.03 -5.12 11.42
N ASN A 73 -8.17 -5.63 12.63
CA ASN A 73 -7.40 -6.76 13.13
C ASN A 73 -7.22 -7.76 11.98
N ARG A 74 -5.99 -7.93 11.48
CA ARG A 74 -5.70 -8.69 10.24
C ARG A 74 -6.05 -10.16 10.41
N ASN A 75 -6.07 -10.64 11.65
CA ASN A 75 -6.69 -11.89 12.00
C ASN A 75 -8.19 -11.91 11.66
N ALA A 76 -8.88 -10.77 11.75
CA ALA A 76 -10.30 -10.69 11.38
C ALA A 76 -10.55 -10.82 9.88
N THR A 77 -9.65 -10.32 9.02
CA THR A 77 -9.79 -10.49 7.55
C THR A 77 -9.55 -11.94 7.14
N CYS A 78 -8.51 -12.58 7.67
CA CYS A 78 -8.27 -14.00 7.51
C CYS A 78 -9.44 -14.80 8.08
N GLY A 79 -9.96 -14.40 9.26
CA GLY A 79 -11.12 -15.00 9.89
C GLY A 79 -12.38 -14.96 9.03
N LYS A 80 -12.67 -13.83 8.36
CA LYS A 80 -13.81 -13.76 7.42
C LYS A 80 -13.68 -14.73 6.25
N ARG A 81 -12.47 -14.93 5.75
CA ARG A 81 -12.20 -15.89 4.68
C ARG A 81 -12.32 -17.33 5.18
N LEU A 82 -11.76 -17.65 6.34
CA LEU A 82 -11.90 -18.98 6.94
C LEU A 82 -13.36 -19.28 7.28
N ALA A 83 -14.08 -18.30 7.83
CA ALA A 83 -15.52 -18.43 8.11
C ALA A 83 -16.35 -18.73 6.86
N SER A 84 -15.96 -18.20 5.69
CA SER A 84 -16.66 -18.50 4.42
C SER A 84 -16.59 -19.96 3.98
N ILE A 85 -15.70 -20.74 4.58
CA ILE A 85 -15.54 -22.19 4.36
C ILE A 85 -15.77 -23.00 5.64
N GLY A 86 -16.39 -22.38 6.66
CA GLY A 86 -16.76 -23.04 7.91
C GLY A 86 -15.61 -23.28 8.89
N LEU A 87 -14.47 -22.60 8.73
CA LEU A 87 -13.33 -22.73 9.64
C LEU A 87 -13.25 -21.60 10.66
N GLU A 88 -12.85 -21.95 11.86
CA GLU A 88 -12.53 -20.98 12.92
C GLU A 88 -11.23 -20.22 12.63
N ASN A 89 -11.14 -18.98 13.14
CA ASN A 89 -9.96 -18.13 12.99
C ASN A 89 -8.89 -18.46 14.03
N THR A 90 -8.37 -19.67 14.02
CA THR A 90 -7.24 -20.11 14.85
C THR A 90 -5.92 -19.81 14.18
N GLU A 91 -4.82 -19.79 14.92
CA GLU A 91 -3.48 -19.66 14.36
C GLU A 91 -3.16 -20.82 13.40
N ALA A 92 -3.51 -22.06 13.79
CA ALA A 92 -3.29 -23.25 12.97
C ALA A 92 -4.03 -23.17 11.63
N ASN A 93 -5.29 -22.72 11.61
CA ASN A 93 -6.06 -22.58 10.38
C ASN A 93 -5.51 -21.44 9.49
N ARG A 94 -5.04 -20.34 10.08
CA ARG A 94 -4.37 -19.28 9.33
C ARG A 94 -3.06 -19.75 8.73
N GLN A 95 -2.27 -20.53 9.48
CA GLN A 95 -1.03 -21.12 8.99
C GLN A 95 -1.30 -22.12 7.85
N ALA A 96 -2.27 -23.00 8.01
CA ALA A 96 -2.65 -23.97 6.97
C ALA A 96 -3.10 -23.27 5.68
N TYR A 97 -3.92 -22.22 5.78
CA TYR A 97 -4.34 -21.41 4.63
C TYR A 97 -3.16 -20.72 3.93
N ARG A 98 -2.25 -20.13 4.67
CA ARG A 98 -1.05 -19.48 4.13
C ARG A 98 -0.12 -20.49 3.45
N THR A 99 0.10 -21.63 4.11
CA THR A 99 0.89 -22.73 3.57
C THR A 99 0.29 -23.25 2.25
N LEU A 100 -1.03 -23.47 2.18
CA LEU A 100 -1.73 -23.84 0.96
C LEU A 100 -1.33 -22.94 -0.23
N LEU A 101 -1.34 -21.64 -0.02
CA LEU A 101 -1.06 -20.67 -1.08
C LEU A 101 0.42 -20.64 -1.48
N VAL A 102 1.33 -20.49 -0.50
CA VAL A 102 2.75 -20.24 -0.79
C VAL A 102 3.52 -21.51 -1.15
N SER A 103 3.00 -22.70 -0.83
CA SER A 103 3.63 -23.98 -1.16
C SER A 103 3.16 -24.59 -2.48
N ALA A 104 2.29 -23.89 -3.24
CA ALA A 104 1.78 -24.39 -4.51
C ALA A 104 2.95 -24.62 -5.50
N PRO A 105 3.19 -25.88 -5.95
CA PRO A 105 4.31 -26.19 -6.83
C PRO A 105 4.19 -25.44 -8.16
N GLY A 106 5.24 -24.74 -8.58
CA GLY A 106 5.25 -23.96 -9.82
C GLY A 106 4.65 -22.54 -9.71
N LEU A 107 4.12 -22.13 -8.57
CA LEU A 107 3.56 -20.79 -8.38
C LEU A 107 4.58 -19.67 -8.68
N GLY A 108 5.85 -19.89 -8.34
CA GLY A 108 6.94 -18.93 -8.60
C GLY A 108 7.22 -18.66 -10.08
N GLN A 109 6.63 -19.40 -11.01
CA GLN A 109 6.69 -19.11 -12.45
C GLN A 109 5.76 -17.93 -12.82
N TYR A 110 4.71 -17.69 -12.04
CA TYR A 110 3.67 -16.68 -12.31
C TYR A 110 3.66 -15.56 -11.27
N ILE A 111 4.09 -15.83 -10.04
CA ILE A 111 4.04 -14.91 -8.92
C ILE A 111 5.46 -14.60 -8.45
N SER A 112 5.83 -13.32 -8.47
CA SER A 112 7.18 -12.83 -8.15
C SER A 112 7.39 -12.56 -6.67
N GLY A 113 6.31 -12.41 -5.89
CA GLY A 113 6.39 -12.10 -4.48
C GLY A 113 5.06 -12.21 -3.76
N ALA A 114 5.09 -12.22 -2.45
CA ALA A 114 3.90 -12.29 -1.61
C ALA A 114 3.89 -11.15 -0.59
N ILE A 115 2.74 -10.49 -0.45
CA ILE A 115 2.50 -9.51 0.62
C ILE A 115 2.07 -10.30 1.86
N LEU A 116 2.93 -10.32 2.86
CA LEU A 116 2.74 -11.09 4.09
C LEU A 116 2.29 -10.18 5.24
N PHE A 117 1.61 -10.75 6.20
CA PHE A 117 1.40 -10.18 7.51
C PHE A 117 2.58 -10.49 8.42
N GLU A 118 2.83 -9.63 9.42
CA GLU A 118 3.94 -9.77 10.36
C GLU A 118 4.00 -11.17 11.02
N GLU A 119 2.86 -11.68 11.50
CA GLU A 119 2.76 -13.05 12.02
C GLU A 119 3.33 -14.08 11.04
N THR A 120 3.03 -13.93 9.75
CA THR A 120 3.49 -14.85 8.70
C THR A 120 4.99 -14.74 8.45
N LEU A 121 5.54 -13.53 8.54
CA LEU A 121 6.97 -13.31 8.35
C LEU A 121 7.80 -14.05 9.41
N TYR A 122 7.34 -14.06 10.65
CA TYR A 122 8.03 -14.72 11.75
C TYR A 122 7.73 -16.22 11.87
N GLN A 123 6.65 -16.71 11.25
CA GLN A 123 6.33 -18.13 11.19
C GLN A 123 7.20 -18.92 10.20
N VAL A 124 8.02 -18.28 9.43
CA VAL A 124 8.91 -18.73 8.36
C VAL A 124 8.72 -20.19 7.94
N LEU A 125 8.17 -20.39 6.76
CA LEU A 125 7.98 -21.74 6.25
C LEU A 125 8.61 -22.02 4.88
N PHE A 126 9.11 -20.99 4.16
CA PHE A 126 9.60 -21.23 2.79
C PHE A 126 10.64 -20.22 2.29
N PRO A 127 11.60 -20.67 1.46
CA PRO A 127 12.54 -19.80 0.74
C PRO A 127 11.86 -19.16 -0.47
N TRP A 128 11.07 -18.11 -0.25
CA TRP A 128 10.56 -17.27 -1.34
C TRP A 128 11.53 -16.15 -1.64
N PRO A 129 11.71 -15.78 -2.93
CA PRO A 129 12.78 -14.86 -3.33
C PRO A 129 12.64 -13.42 -2.84
N ALA A 130 11.49 -12.97 -2.37
CA ALA A 130 11.34 -11.67 -1.74
C ALA A 130 10.00 -11.54 -0.99
N PRO A 131 9.93 -11.78 0.30
CA PRO A 131 8.72 -11.51 1.05
C PRO A 131 8.43 -10.00 1.06
N THR A 132 7.16 -9.67 0.86
CA THR A 132 6.65 -8.31 0.93
C THR A 132 5.91 -8.11 2.23
N MET A 133 6.30 -7.09 2.98
CA MET A 133 5.67 -6.76 4.25
C MET A 133 4.57 -5.72 4.09
N SER A 134 3.52 -5.88 4.88
CA SER A 134 2.54 -4.82 5.11
C SER A 134 2.76 -4.31 6.53
N PRO A 135 3.50 -3.20 6.72
CA PRO A 135 3.71 -2.64 8.05
C PRO A 135 2.37 -2.35 8.71
N GLY A 136 2.32 -2.42 10.03
CA GLY A 136 1.11 -2.11 10.78
C GLY A 136 0.53 -0.74 10.46
N ALA A 137 -0.70 -0.48 10.86
CA ALA A 137 -1.46 0.74 10.54
C ALA A 137 -0.91 2.04 11.16
N ARG A 138 0.25 2.03 11.79
CA ARG A 138 0.84 3.19 12.46
C ARG A 138 2.19 3.55 11.84
N LEU A 139 2.38 4.85 11.58
CA LEU A 139 3.68 5.40 11.16
C LEU A 139 4.67 5.47 12.33
N ASP A 140 4.19 5.55 13.56
CA ASP A 140 5.03 5.57 14.76
C ASP A 140 5.86 4.30 14.86
N GLY A 141 7.18 4.44 14.99
CA GLY A 141 8.12 3.33 15.03
C GLY A 141 8.22 2.53 13.73
N LEU A 142 7.73 3.05 12.61
CA LEU A 142 7.79 2.37 11.32
C LEU A 142 9.24 2.18 10.86
N ASP A 143 10.11 3.11 11.13
CA ASP A 143 11.53 3.04 10.82
C ASP A 143 12.17 1.77 11.41
N SER A 144 12.08 1.61 12.73
CA SER A 144 12.63 0.43 13.43
C SER A 144 12.00 -0.89 12.95
N ARG A 145 10.68 -0.89 12.67
CA ARG A 145 10.02 -2.09 12.13
C ARG A 145 10.48 -2.40 10.70
N SER A 146 10.64 -1.39 9.86
CA SER A 146 11.12 -1.56 8.48
C SER A 146 12.54 -2.15 8.46
N ALA A 147 13.42 -1.65 9.32
CA ALA A 147 14.75 -2.22 9.50
C ALA A 147 14.69 -3.70 9.94
N ALA A 148 13.86 -4.03 10.94
CA ALA A 148 13.68 -5.41 11.39
C ALA A 148 13.13 -6.31 10.28
N TYR A 149 12.15 -5.86 9.50
CA TYR A 149 11.60 -6.63 8.37
C TYR A 149 12.64 -6.87 7.29
N TYR A 150 13.48 -5.87 6.98
CA TYR A 150 14.57 -6.03 6.03
C TYR A 150 15.56 -7.11 6.50
N GLN A 151 15.91 -7.12 7.79
CA GLN A 151 16.77 -8.15 8.39
C GLN A 151 16.16 -9.56 8.29
N GLN A 152 14.84 -9.66 8.37
CA GLN A 152 14.11 -10.93 8.18
C GLN A 152 13.97 -11.34 6.70
N GLY A 153 14.57 -10.62 5.78
CA GLY A 153 14.57 -10.94 4.36
C GLY A 153 13.50 -10.24 3.54
N ALA A 154 12.65 -9.38 4.11
CA ALA A 154 11.73 -8.56 3.34
C ALA A 154 12.48 -7.62 2.40
N ARG A 155 11.93 -7.39 1.20
CA ARG A 155 12.49 -6.48 0.19
C ARG A 155 11.48 -5.42 -0.27
N PHE A 156 10.22 -5.63 0.05
CA PHE A 156 9.12 -4.74 -0.28
C PHE A 156 8.32 -4.44 0.99
N ALA A 157 7.73 -3.28 1.05
CA ALA A 157 6.70 -2.95 2.03
C ALA A 157 5.43 -2.52 1.29
N LYS A 158 4.27 -2.58 1.95
CA LYS A 158 3.01 -2.16 1.35
C LYS A 158 2.16 -1.37 2.36
N TRP A 159 1.72 -0.19 1.95
CA TRP A 159 0.80 0.63 2.71
C TRP A 159 -0.41 0.98 1.87
N ARG A 160 -1.59 0.86 2.45
CA ARG A 160 -2.87 1.13 1.80
C ARG A 160 -3.58 2.26 2.51
N THR A 161 -4.07 3.22 1.72
CA THR A 161 -5.09 4.17 2.14
C THR A 161 -6.34 3.97 1.32
N VAL A 162 -7.49 4.31 1.89
CA VAL A 162 -8.78 4.16 1.20
C VAL A 162 -9.55 5.47 1.28
N VAL A 163 -10.23 5.80 0.20
CA VAL A 163 -11.22 6.87 0.16
C VAL A 163 -12.55 6.32 -0.38
N SER A 164 -13.65 6.93 0.05
CA SER A 164 -15.01 6.54 -0.34
C SER A 164 -15.66 7.67 -1.12
N ILE A 165 -16.39 7.33 -2.20
CA ILE A 165 -17.08 8.31 -3.05
C ILE A 165 -18.44 8.73 -2.51
N PRO A 166 -19.31 7.84 -1.99
CA PRO A 166 -20.69 8.18 -1.65
C PRO A 166 -20.88 9.44 -0.79
N ASN A 167 -19.98 9.74 0.12
CA ASN A 167 -20.06 10.93 0.98
C ASN A 167 -18.80 11.79 0.89
N GLY A 168 -18.11 11.78 -0.24
CA GLY A 168 -16.88 12.54 -0.38
C GLY A 168 -16.06 12.15 -1.63
N PRO A 169 -14.73 11.95 -1.50
CA PRO A 169 -13.92 12.22 -0.31
C PRO A 169 -13.78 13.71 -0.01
N SER A 170 -13.66 14.06 1.28
CA SER A 170 -13.32 15.42 1.67
C SER A 170 -11.87 15.74 1.29
N ALA A 171 -11.55 17.03 1.16
CA ALA A 171 -10.16 17.46 0.90
C ALA A 171 -9.19 16.98 1.98
N LEU A 172 -9.63 16.96 3.25
CA LEU A 172 -8.83 16.45 4.36
C LEU A 172 -8.56 14.96 4.22
N ALA A 173 -9.58 14.15 3.89
CA ALA A 173 -9.41 12.71 3.70
C ALA A 173 -8.42 12.38 2.57
N VAL A 174 -8.46 13.14 1.48
CA VAL A 174 -7.52 12.97 0.35
C VAL A 174 -6.09 13.31 0.77
N LYS A 175 -5.90 14.45 1.47
CA LYS A 175 -4.58 14.88 1.94
C LYS A 175 -3.99 13.94 2.96
N GLU A 176 -4.77 13.48 3.94
CA GLU A 176 -4.33 12.54 4.97
C GLU A 176 -3.92 11.19 4.35
N ALA A 177 -4.72 10.68 3.40
CA ALA A 177 -4.41 9.48 2.66
C ALA A 177 -3.08 9.61 1.88
N ALA A 178 -2.90 10.72 1.17
CA ALA A 178 -1.71 10.99 0.36
C ALA A 178 -0.46 11.21 1.23
N TRP A 179 -0.57 12.00 2.31
CA TRP A 179 0.50 12.24 3.26
C TRP A 179 0.99 10.96 3.92
N GLY A 180 0.06 10.11 4.39
CA GLY A 180 0.38 8.83 5.01
C GLY A 180 1.15 7.89 4.06
N LEU A 181 0.76 7.83 2.78
CA LEU A 181 1.47 7.07 1.74
C LEU A 181 2.88 7.60 1.49
N ALA A 182 3.06 8.92 1.42
CA ALA A 182 4.35 9.54 1.17
C ALA A 182 5.33 9.31 2.32
N ARG A 183 4.90 9.54 3.56
CA ARG A 183 5.71 9.29 4.77
C ARG A 183 6.12 7.83 4.86
N TYR A 184 5.19 6.92 4.65
CA TYR A 184 5.49 5.49 4.60
C TYR A 184 6.52 5.14 3.53
N ALA A 185 6.37 5.70 2.32
CA ALA A 185 7.26 5.40 1.20
C ALA A 185 8.69 5.86 1.46
N ALA A 186 8.88 7.09 1.98
CA ALA A 186 10.18 7.62 2.35
C ALA A 186 10.87 6.73 3.40
N ILE A 187 10.19 6.44 4.52
CA ILE A 187 10.72 5.57 5.58
C ILE A 187 11.09 4.18 5.05
N SER A 188 10.29 3.63 4.14
CA SER A 188 10.58 2.32 3.55
C SER A 188 11.84 2.34 2.70
N GLN A 189 12.03 3.38 1.86
CA GLN A 189 13.23 3.53 1.03
C GLN A 189 14.49 3.73 1.88
N ASP A 190 14.41 4.52 2.95
CA ASP A 190 15.52 4.74 3.89
C ASP A 190 15.99 3.41 4.54
N ASN A 191 15.09 2.44 4.66
CA ASN A 191 15.40 1.10 5.20
C ASN A 191 15.64 0.03 4.11
N GLY A 192 15.85 0.42 2.86
CA GLY A 192 16.17 -0.50 1.76
C GLY A 192 14.98 -1.32 1.25
N LEU A 193 13.76 -0.99 1.65
CA LEU A 193 12.53 -1.63 1.17
C LEU A 193 11.94 -0.87 0.00
N VAL A 194 11.45 -1.57 -1.03
CA VAL A 194 10.64 -0.96 -2.10
C VAL A 194 9.22 -0.74 -1.60
N PRO A 195 8.75 0.52 -1.49
CA PRO A 195 7.39 0.77 -1.09
C PRO A 195 6.40 0.49 -2.21
N ILE A 196 5.39 -0.32 -1.91
CA ILE A 196 4.19 -0.47 -2.72
C ILE A 196 3.17 0.54 -2.22
N VAL A 197 2.93 1.58 -3.00
CA VAL A 197 2.01 2.68 -2.70
C VAL A 197 0.62 2.28 -3.16
N GLU A 198 -0.34 2.11 -2.23
CA GLU A 198 -1.67 1.60 -2.54
C GLU A 198 -2.77 2.64 -2.23
N PRO A 199 -3.00 3.63 -3.10
CA PRO A 199 -4.15 4.52 -3.01
C PRO A 199 -5.38 3.83 -3.61
N GLU A 200 -6.31 3.40 -2.76
CA GLU A 200 -7.54 2.73 -3.20
C GLU A 200 -8.74 3.64 -3.09
N ILE A 201 -9.54 3.62 -4.13
CA ILE A 201 -10.89 4.18 -4.14
C ILE A 201 -11.85 3.00 -4.02
N LEU A 202 -12.70 3.02 -2.99
CA LEU A 202 -13.68 1.97 -2.76
C LEU A 202 -14.73 1.94 -3.87
N LEU A 203 -15.18 0.73 -4.22
CA LEU A 203 -16.24 0.51 -5.20
C LEU A 203 -17.66 0.79 -4.65
N ASP A 204 -17.80 0.93 -3.32
CA ASP A 204 -19.13 1.10 -2.70
C ASP A 204 -19.83 2.33 -3.29
N GLY A 205 -21.09 2.19 -3.67
CA GLY A 205 -21.95 3.28 -4.16
C GLY A 205 -22.50 3.07 -5.56
N GLU A 206 -23.41 3.98 -5.95
CA GLU A 206 -24.14 3.96 -7.23
C GLU A 206 -23.52 4.88 -8.29
N HIS A 207 -22.34 5.42 -8.05
CA HIS A 207 -21.69 6.40 -8.93
C HIS A 207 -21.22 5.78 -10.26
N GLY A 208 -21.27 6.59 -11.33
CA GLY A 208 -20.75 6.21 -12.64
C GLY A 208 -19.20 6.24 -12.70
N ILE A 209 -18.66 5.70 -13.79
CA ILE A 209 -17.21 5.59 -14.03
C ILE A 209 -16.52 6.98 -14.09
N GLU A 210 -17.21 8.00 -14.60
CA GLU A 210 -16.71 9.38 -14.68
C GLU A 210 -16.43 9.95 -13.29
N ARG A 211 -17.32 9.64 -12.31
CA ARG A 211 -17.14 10.12 -10.95
C ARG A 211 -15.93 9.44 -10.29
N THR A 212 -15.73 8.15 -10.52
CA THR A 212 -14.51 7.46 -10.07
C THR A 212 -13.28 8.08 -10.68
N PHE A 213 -13.31 8.34 -11.99
CA PHE A 213 -12.20 9.00 -12.69
C PHE A 213 -11.87 10.38 -12.14
N GLU A 214 -12.89 11.22 -11.88
CA GLU A 214 -12.71 12.55 -11.29
C GLU A 214 -12.04 12.46 -9.91
N VAL A 215 -12.53 11.59 -9.04
CA VAL A 215 -11.99 11.41 -7.69
C VAL A 215 -10.57 10.86 -7.75
N ALA A 216 -10.32 9.87 -8.58
CA ALA A 216 -9.01 9.27 -8.74
C ALA A 216 -7.96 10.28 -9.22
N GLN A 217 -8.32 11.20 -10.14
CA GLN A 217 -7.43 12.26 -10.56
C GLN A 217 -6.99 13.16 -9.41
N LYS A 218 -7.89 13.50 -8.48
CA LYS A 218 -7.57 14.31 -7.29
C LYS A 218 -6.67 13.55 -6.33
N VAL A 219 -7.04 12.31 -6.01
CA VAL A 219 -6.29 11.48 -5.07
C VAL A 219 -4.86 11.23 -5.55
N TRP A 220 -4.69 10.85 -6.81
CA TRP A 220 -3.36 10.52 -7.32
C TRP A 220 -2.49 11.76 -7.55
N ALA A 221 -3.08 12.90 -7.88
CA ALA A 221 -2.35 14.17 -7.93
C ALA A 221 -1.76 14.52 -6.55
N GLU A 222 -2.55 14.42 -5.48
CA GLU A 222 -2.07 14.67 -4.10
C GLU A 222 -1.03 13.61 -3.66
N VAL A 223 -1.24 12.34 -4.00
CA VAL A 223 -0.28 11.28 -3.66
C VAL A 223 1.09 11.55 -4.28
N PHE A 224 1.15 11.83 -5.58
CA PHE A 224 2.43 12.07 -6.24
C PHE A 224 3.05 13.42 -5.88
N PHE A 225 2.24 14.42 -5.55
CA PHE A 225 2.73 15.67 -4.97
C PHE A 225 3.46 15.42 -3.64
N TYR A 226 2.82 14.73 -2.69
CA TYR A 226 3.45 14.45 -1.40
C TYR A 226 4.60 13.42 -1.46
N LEU A 227 4.57 12.48 -2.39
CA LEU A 227 5.73 11.60 -2.65
C LEU A 227 6.95 12.44 -3.06
N ALA A 228 6.78 13.41 -3.95
CA ALA A 228 7.85 14.32 -4.37
C ALA A 228 8.33 15.20 -3.21
N GLU A 229 7.43 15.80 -2.42
CA GLU A 229 7.75 16.62 -1.24
C GLU A 229 8.52 15.84 -0.15
N ASN A 230 8.34 14.53 -0.07
CA ASN A 230 9.08 13.65 0.84
C ASN A 230 10.33 13.03 0.20
N ASN A 231 10.80 13.54 -0.93
CA ASN A 231 11.98 13.07 -1.66
C ASN A 231 11.96 11.57 -2.02
N VAL A 232 10.78 10.99 -2.24
CA VAL A 232 10.63 9.60 -2.64
C VAL A 232 11.13 9.42 -4.07
N THR A 233 12.07 8.51 -4.28
CA THR A 233 12.58 8.14 -5.59
C THR A 233 11.54 7.32 -6.34
N PHE A 234 10.96 7.85 -7.41
CA PHE A 234 9.86 7.21 -8.15
C PHE A 234 10.26 5.91 -8.84
N GLU A 235 11.50 5.81 -9.30
CA GLU A 235 12.08 4.59 -9.87
C GLU A 235 12.19 3.46 -8.85
N GLY A 236 12.11 3.78 -7.57
CA GLY A 236 12.19 2.85 -6.44
C GLY A 236 10.84 2.50 -5.81
N ILE A 237 9.71 2.83 -6.43
CA ILE A 237 8.38 2.47 -5.93
C ILE A 237 7.65 1.51 -6.86
N LEU A 238 6.58 0.90 -6.34
CA LEU A 238 5.54 0.25 -7.13
C LEU A 238 4.20 0.88 -6.77
N LEU A 239 3.38 1.15 -7.79
CA LEU A 239 2.03 1.66 -7.56
C LEU A 239 1.03 0.50 -7.55
N LYS A 240 0.13 0.48 -6.56
CA LYS A 240 -0.95 -0.50 -6.47
C LYS A 240 -2.31 0.20 -6.36
N PRO A 241 -2.81 0.77 -7.45
CA PRO A 241 -4.06 1.51 -7.43
C PRO A 241 -5.27 0.60 -7.64
N SER A 242 -6.48 1.15 -7.37
CA SER A 242 -7.71 0.61 -7.93
C SER A 242 -7.82 0.93 -9.42
N MET A 243 -8.54 0.10 -10.16
CA MET A 243 -8.98 0.43 -11.53
C MET A 243 -10.07 1.50 -11.47
N VAL A 244 -10.27 2.24 -12.55
CA VAL A 244 -11.40 3.16 -12.70
C VAL A 244 -12.60 2.36 -13.17
N THR A 245 -13.54 2.13 -12.26
CA THR A 245 -14.78 1.38 -12.52
C THR A 245 -15.98 2.16 -11.99
N PRO A 246 -17.19 1.89 -12.47
CA PRO A 246 -18.40 2.35 -11.78
C PRO A 246 -18.49 1.77 -10.36
N GLY A 247 -19.32 2.35 -9.53
CA GLY A 247 -19.66 1.80 -8.22
C GLY A 247 -20.29 0.42 -8.30
N ALA A 248 -20.17 -0.36 -7.24
CA ALA A 248 -20.69 -1.73 -7.22
C ALA A 248 -22.21 -1.79 -7.38
N GLU A 249 -22.91 -0.78 -6.84
CA GLU A 249 -24.36 -0.63 -6.90
C GLU A 249 -24.84 0.18 -8.13
N SER A 250 -23.91 0.65 -8.98
CA SER A 250 -24.26 1.38 -10.20
C SER A 250 -25.10 0.50 -11.15
N LYS A 251 -26.13 1.09 -11.74
CA LYS A 251 -26.94 0.43 -12.77
C LYS A 251 -26.16 0.33 -14.09
N ASP A 252 -25.35 1.32 -14.38
CA ASP A 252 -24.51 1.37 -15.57
C ASP A 252 -23.23 0.59 -15.32
N LYS A 253 -23.07 -0.54 -16.00
CA LYS A 253 -21.86 -1.36 -15.94
C LYS A 253 -20.94 -0.96 -17.10
N ALA A 254 -19.66 -0.89 -16.81
CA ALA A 254 -18.64 -0.61 -17.81
C ALA A 254 -18.07 -1.91 -18.41
N THR A 255 -17.76 -1.88 -19.69
CA THR A 255 -17.05 -2.98 -20.35
C THR A 255 -15.56 -2.98 -19.94
N PRO A 256 -14.83 -4.08 -20.14
CA PRO A 256 -13.40 -4.12 -19.88
C PRO A 256 -12.61 -3.06 -20.67
N GLU A 257 -13.03 -2.75 -21.89
CA GLU A 257 -12.43 -1.75 -22.76
C GLU A 257 -12.63 -0.33 -22.20
N GLU A 258 -13.83 -0.02 -21.70
CA GLU A 258 -14.12 1.26 -21.04
C GLU A 258 -13.31 1.42 -19.76
N VAL A 259 -13.26 0.38 -18.93
CA VAL A 259 -12.43 0.37 -17.70
C VAL A 259 -10.96 0.60 -18.04
N ALA A 260 -10.46 -0.06 -19.10
CA ALA A 260 -9.09 0.10 -19.57
C ALA A 260 -8.83 1.52 -20.07
N ASP A 261 -9.72 2.09 -20.89
CA ASP A 261 -9.56 3.45 -21.44
C ASP A 261 -9.53 4.51 -20.31
N TYR A 262 -10.49 4.49 -19.40
CA TYR A 262 -10.53 5.42 -18.28
C TYR A 262 -9.32 5.26 -17.36
N THR A 263 -8.93 4.02 -17.07
CA THR A 263 -7.78 3.74 -16.18
C THR A 263 -6.47 4.17 -16.81
N LEU A 264 -6.19 3.81 -18.06
CA LEU A 264 -4.98 4.21 -18.77
C LEU A 264 -4.92 5.71 -18.99
N LYS A 265 -6.04 6.36 -19.29
CA LYS A 265 -6.14 7.81 -19.40
C LYS A 265 -5.78 8.51 -18.08
N LEU A 266 -6.24 7.96 -16.96
CA LEU A 266 -5.91 8.45 -15.64
C LEU A 266 -4.41 8.28 -15.34
N LEU A 267 -3.85 7.09 -15.59
CA LEU A 267 -2.44 6.81 -15.42
C LEU A 267 -1.57 7.81 -16.21
N LYS A 268 -1.84 7.97 -17.50
CA LYS A 268 -1.10 8.89 -18.39
C LYS A 268 -1.15 10.35 -17.92
N ARG A 269 -2.22 10.75 -17.22
CA ARG A 269 -2.38 12.11 -16.71
C ARG A 269 -1.68 12.36 -15.37
N ARG A 270 -1.51 11.34 -14.55
CA ARG A 270 -1.18 11.52 -13.13
C ARG A 270 0.04 10.75 -12.66
N ILE A 271 0.47 9.72 -13.38
CA ILE A 271 1.57 8.87 -12.94
C ILE A 271 2.83 9.15 -13.76
N PRO A 272 3.94 9.51 -13.10
CA PRO A 272 5.21 9.67 -13.79
C PRO A 272 5.65 8.37 -14.46
N PRO A 273 6.16 8.41 -15.73
CA PRO A 273 6.73 7.24 -16.39
C PRO A 273 7.95 6.65 -15.66
N ALA A 274 8.55 7.40 -14.74
CA ALA A 274 9.63 6.93 -13.87
C ALA A 274 9.20 5.78 -12.94
N VAL A 275 7.91 5.68 -12.61
CA VAL A 275 7.36 4.54 -11.83
C VAL A 275 7.51 3.26 -12.66
N PRO A 276 8.27 2.25 -12.19
CA PRO A 276 8.62 1.11 -13.04
C PRO A 276 7.47 0.12 -13.25
N GLY A 277 6.50 0.05 -12.34
CA GLY A 277 5.42 -0.94 -12.42
C GLY A 277 4.15 -0.52 -11.68
N ILE A 278 3.04 -0.93 -12.26
CA ILE A 278 1.69 -0.72 -11.73
C ILE A 278 1.02 -2.07 -11.56
N MET A 279 0.65 -2.38 -10.32
CA MET A 279 0.03 -3.65 -9.95
C MET A 279 -1.34 -3.39 -9.39
N PHE A 280 -2.38 -3.62 -10.18
CA PHE A 280 -3.75 -3.33 -9.77
C PHE A 280 -4.22 -4.22 -8.61
N LEU A 281 -4.97 -3.62 -7.69
CA LEU A 281 -5.80 -4.38 -6.76
C LEU A 281 -7.11 -4.81 -7.44
N SER A 282 -7.75 -5.87 -6.94
CA SER A 282 -9.04 -6.32 -7.50
C SER A 282 -10.24 -5.54 -6.96
N GLY A 283 -10.13 -4.88 -5.82
CA GLY A 283 -11.12 -3.93 -5.26
C GLY A 283 -12.53 -4.48 -4.96
N GLY A 284 -12.79 -5.73 -5.20
CA GLY A 284 -14.15 -6.32 -5.09
C GLY A 284 -14.66 -6.90 -6.40
N GLN A 285 -13.97 -6.67 -7.50
CA GLN A 285 -14.23 -7.30 -8.78
C GLN A 285 -14.17 -8.82 -8.65
N SER A 286 -14.98 -9.52 -9.45
CA SER A 286 -14.91 -10.97 -9.58
C SER A 286 -13.58 -11.43 -10.18
N GLU A 287 -13.27 -12.71 -10.09
CA GLU A 287 -12.06 -13.28 -10.68
C GLU A 287 -12.00 -13.05 -12.20
N VAL A 288 -13.11 -13.20 -12.89
CA VAL A 288 -13.23 -13.02 -14.35
C VAL A 288 -13.10 -11.55 -14.71
N GLU A 289 -13.86 -10.68 -14.06
CA GLU A 289 -13.86 -9.23 -14.30
C GLU A 289 -12.48 -8.62 -14.12
N ALA A 290 -11.81 -8.93 -13.00
CA ALA A 290 -10.45 -8.44 -12.74
C ALA A 290 -9.44 -8.89 -13.81
N THR A 291 -9.60 -10.11 -14.34
CA THR A 291 -8.74 -10.62 -15.43
C THR A 291 -9.03 -9.93 -16.76
N LEU A 292 -10.29 -9.78 -17.13
CA LEU A 292 -10.69 -9.14 -18.39
C LEU A 292 -10.25 -7.67 -18.43
N ASN A 293 -10.50 -6.93 -17.35
CA ASN A 293 -10.10 -5.53 -17.23
C ASN A 293 -8.58 -5.37 -17.33
N LEU A 294 -7.81 -6.23 -16.66
CA LEU A 294 -6.34 -6.21 -16.73
C LEU A 294 -5.85 -6.55 -18.14
N ASN A 295 -6.45 -7.55 -18.77
CA ASN A 295 -6.10 -7.94 -20.14
C ASN A 295 -6.37 -6.79 -21.12
N ALA A 296 -7.52 -6.12 -21.05
CA ALA A 296 -7.83 -4.97 -21.89
C ALA A 296 -6.80 -3.83 -21.73
N MET A 297 -6.36 -3.54 -20.51
CA MET A 297 -5.31 -2.56 -20.27
C MET A 297 -3.97 -2.95 -20.91
N ASN A 298 -3.62 -4.23 -20.94
CA ASN A 298 -2.37 -4.70 -21.53
C ASN A 298 -2.39 -4.75 -23.08
N GLN A 299 -3.57 -4.65 -23.71
CA GLN A 299 -3.69 -4.53 -25.17
C GLN A 299 -3.36 -3.10 -25.66
N ALA A 300 -3.41 -2.10 -24.80
CA ALA A 300 -3.16 -0.71 -25.16
C ALA A 300 -1.72 -0.29 -24.80
N PRO A 301 -1.04 0.52 -25.66
CA PRO A 301 0.33 0.95 -25.41
C PRO A 301 0.39 1.87 -24.19
N ASN A 302 1.31 1.56 -23.29
CA ASN A 302 1.59 2.35 -22.09
C ASN A 302 3.07 2.18 -21.69
N PRO A 303 3.67 3.13 -20.94
CA PRO A 303 5.09 3.09 -20.60
C PRO A 303 5.41 2.17 -19.40
N TRP A 304 4.41 1.66 -18.68
CA TRP A 304 4.60 0.91 -17.44
C TRP A 304 4.48 -0.59 -17.65
N HIS A 305 5.10 -1.35 -16.77
CA HIS A 305 4.75 -2.76 -16.61
C HIS A 305 3.42 -2.84 -15.83
N VAL A 306 2.35 -3.19 -16.53
CA VAL A 306 1.00 -3.31 -15.95
C VAL A 306 0.73 -4.75 -15.57
N SER A 307 0.42 -4.98 -14.29
CA SER A 307 0.27 -6.30 -13.71
C SER A 307 -0.75 -6.29 -12.57
N PHE A 308 -0.77 -7.31 -11.75
CA PHE A 308 -1.72 -7.46 -10.66
C PHE A 308 -1.06 -7.73 -9.30
N SER A 309 -1.78 -7.34 -8.24
CA SER A 309 -1.55 -7.78 -6.87
C SER A 309 -2.91 -8.13 -6.24
N TYR A 310 -3.43 -9.29 -6.60
CA TYR A 310 -4.75 -9.73 -6.23
C TYR A 310 -4.77 -10.55 -4.94
N ALA A 311 -5.84 -10.37 -4.16
CA ALA A 311 -6.18 -11.24 -3.05
C ALA A 311 -7.40 -12.09 -3.44
N ARG A 312 -8.60 -11.53 -3.35
CA ARG A 312 -9.85 -12.27 -3.61
C ARG A 312 -9.93 -12.82 -5.03
N ALA A 313 -9.62 -12.02 -6.03
CA ALA A 313 -9.68 -12.43 -7.43
C ALA A 313 -8.67 -13.51 -7.82
N LEU A 314 -7.71 -13.82 -6.96
CA LEU A 314 -6.76 -14.92 -7.17
C LEU A 314 -7.07 -16.14 -6.30
N GLN A 315 -7.67 -15.94 -5.13
CA GLN A 315 -7.70 -16.93 -4.06
C GLN A 315 -9.08 -17.51 -3.77
N ASN A 316 -10.17 -16.87 -4.21
CA ASN A 316 -11.52 -17.26 -3.80
C ASN A 316 -11.87 -18.68 -4.20
N THR A 317 -11.64 -19.07 -5.47
CA THR A 317 -11.90 -20.43 -5.95
C THR A 317 -10.96 -21.44 -5.30
N CYS A 318 -9.68 -21.09 -5.13
CA CYS A 318 -8.72 -21.93 -4.40
C CYS A 318 -9.19 -22.21 -2.97
N LEU A 319 -9.61 -21.18 -2.24
CA LEU A 319 -10.08 -21.33 -0.86
C LEU A 319 -11.34 -22.20 -0.76
N LYS A 320 -12.31 -21.98 -1.66
CA LYS A 320 -13.52 -22.79 -1.73
C LYS A 320 -13.24 -24.25 -2.05
N THR A 321 -12.32 -24.51 -2.99
CA THR A 321 -11.91 -25.87 -3.37
C THR A 321 -11.21 -26.57 -2.21
N TRP A 322 -10.35 -25.84 -1.47
CA TRP A 322 -9.68 -26.40 -0.31
C TRP A 322 -10.69 -26.80 0.79
N GLY A 323 -11.61 -25.91 1.16
CA GLY A 323 -12.63 -26.15 2.19
C GLY A 323 -12.05 -26.55 3.55
N GLY A 324 -10.77 -26.25 3.82
CA GLY A 324 -10.10 -26.64 5.07
C GLY A 324 -9.67 -28.09 5.16
N ARG A 325 -9.77 -28.87 4.08
CA ARG A 325 -9.52 -30.30 4.06
C ARG A 325 -8.14 -30.64 3.46
N PRO A 326 -7.32 -31.42 4.17
CA PRO A 326 -5.99 -31.83 3.67
C PRO A 326 -6.03 -32.54 2.31
N GLU A 327 -7.03 -33.38 2.07
CA GLU A 327 -7.20 -34.13 0.81
C GLU A 327 -7.43 -33.22 -0.40
N ASN A 328 -7.94 -32.01 -0.20
CA ASN A 328 -8.23 -31.05 -1.27
C ASN A 328 -7.05 -30.12 -1.58
N VAL A 329 -5.95 -30.17 -0.84
CA VAL A 329 -4.81 -29.26 -1.00
C VAL A 329 -4.31 -29.23 -2.44
N LYS A 330 -4.08 -30.39 -3.05
CA LYS A 330 -3.57 -30.48 -4.42
C LYS A 330 -4.53 -29.83 -5.43
N ALA A 331 -5.81 -30.15 -5.37
CA ALA A 331 -6.82 -29.60 -6.27
C ALA A 331 -6.94 -28.07 -6.10
N ALA A 332 -6.89 -27.55 -4.86
CA ALA A 332 -6.93 -26.13 -4.58
C ALA A 332 -5.68 -25.39 -5.12
N GLN A 333 -4.51 -25.99 -5.01
CA GLN A 333 -3.27 -25.45 -5.58
C GLN A 333 -3.29 -25.43 -7.11
N GLU A 334 -3.83 -26.45 -7.75
CA GLU A 334 -4.02 -26.47 -9.22
C GLU A 334 -4.94 -25.32 -9.68
N VAL A 335 -6.05 -25.09 -8.97
CA VAL A 335 -6.93 -23.94 -9.25
C VAL A 335 -6.20 -22.61 -9.05
N LEU A 336 -5.39 -22.46 -8.00
CA LEU A 336 -4.59 -21.25 -7.78
C LEU A 336 -3.63 -21.00 -8.95
N LEU A 337 -2.97 -22.04 -9.47
CA LEU A 337 -2.07 -21.93 -10.61
C LEU A 337 -2.80 -21.51 -11.89
N ILE A 338 -3.98 -22.08 -12.16
CA ILE A 338 -4.82 -21.67 -13.30
C ILE A 338 -5.13 -20.17 -13.21
N ARG A 339 -5.52 -19.69 -12.03
CA ARG A 339 -5.82 -18.26 -11.82
C ARG A 339 -4.57 -17.37 -11.88
N ALA A 340 -3.42 -17.86 -11.47
CA ALA A 340 -2.17 -17.10 -11.53
C ALA A 340 -1.60 -17.00 -12.96
N LYS A 341 -1.94 -17.97 -13.81
CA LYS A 341 -1.49 -18.02 -15.22
C LYS A 341 -2.31 -17.11 -16.14
N GLY A 342 -3.61 -16.98 -15.88
CA GLY A 342 -4.57 -16.35 -16.79
C GLY A 342 -5.10 -15.08 -16.48
#